data_ece412bff63c0aa920075e43e7dceace
#
_entry.id   ece412bff63c0aa920075e43e7dceace
#
_cell.length_a   1.000
_cell.length_b   1.000
_cell.length_c   1.000
_cell.angle_alpha   90.00
_cell.angle_beta   90.00
_cell.angle_gamma   90.00
#
_symmetry.space_group_name_H-M   'P 1'
#
loop_
_entity.id
_entity.type
_entity.pdbx_description
1 polymer ?
#
loop_
_entity_poly.entity_id
_entity_poly.type
_entity_poly.pdbx_seq_one_letter_code
_entity_poly.pdbx_strand_id
1 'polypeptide(L)'
;MSQVHLIDHPLVQHKLTLMRKKDASTNTFRRLLNELASLMAYEVTRDMPLQDVQIETPLETMTGKMIDGKKLVFVSILRAGNGILEGMLNVVPGARVGHVGLYRDPKTLVAVEYYFKMPQDMQERDIVVVDPMLATGNSAVAAVDRLKETRPKSIRFVSLLAAPEGLKNFHAHHPDVPVYTAAVDRLKETKPRSIRFVSLVSAPEGIAQMQKHHPDVPIFTAAIDRELNDHGYIVPGLGDAGDRIYGTK
;
A
#
# COMPACT_ATOMS: atom_id res chain seq x y z
N MET A 1 7.83 5.96 17.88
CA MET A 1 7.95 6.77 16.64
C MET A 1 7.38 5.93 15.52
N SER A 2 6.40 6.46 14.82
CA SER A 2 5.81 5.79 13.66
C SER A 2 6.89 5.61 12.58
N GLN A 3 7.14 4.37 12.18
CA GLN A 3 8.21 4.08 11.22
C GLN A 3 7.62 4.00 9.81
N VAL A 4 8.08 4.87 8.92
CA VAL A 4 7.90 4.73 7.48
C VAL A 4 9.15 4.08 6.91
N HIS A 5 8.99 2.89 6.35
CA HIS A 5 10.05 2.16 5.66
C HIS A 5 9.90 2.37 4.16
N LEU A 6 10.77 3.17 3.59
CA LEU A 6 10.83 3.30 2.14
C LEU A 6 11.65 2.15 1.54
N ILE A 7 11.06 1.49 0.57
CA ILE A 7 11.71 0.42 -0.20
C ILE A 7 12.31 1.04 -1.46
N ASP A 8 13.53 1.55 -1.34
CA ASP A 8 14.24 2.29 -2.39
C ASP A 8 15.13 1.40 -3.28
N HIS A 9 14.91 0.10 -3.22
CA HIS A 9 15.66 -0.85 -4.05
C HIS A 9 15.53 -0.51 -5.54
N PRO A 10 16.63 -0.51 -6.34
CA PRO A 10 16.61 -0.11 -7.75
C PRO A 10 15.56 -0.82 -8.61
N LEU A 11 15.34 -2.13 -8.40
CA LEU A 11 14.31 -2.88 -9.11
C LEU A 11 12.90 -2.40 -8.77
N VAL A 12 12.64 -2.03 -7.52
CA VAL A 12 11.33 -1.49 -7.09
C VAL A 12 11.10 -0.16 -7.78
N GLN A 13 12.09 0.75 -7.74
CA GLN A 13 11.98 2.06 -8.37
C GLN A 13 11.84 1.97 -9.89
N HIS A 14 12.59 1.07 -10.54
CA HIS A 14 12.48 0.83 -11.97
C HIS A 14 11.08 0.35 -12.37
N LYS A 15 10.57 -0.69 -11.69
CA LYS A 15 9.23 -1.25 -11.97
C LYS A 15 8.12 -0.24 -11.67
N LEU A 16 8.24 0.51 -10.59
CA LEU A 16 7.30 1.58 -10.25
C LEU A 16 7.28 2.66 -11.33
N THR A 17 8.44 3.05 -11.87
CA THR A 17 8.54 4.00 -12.99
C THR A 17 7.84 3.49 -14.23
N LEU A 18 8.02 2.21 -14.57
CA LEU A 18 7.32 1.60 -15.71
C LEU A 18 5.80 1.54 -15.50
N MET A 19 5.36 1.25 -14.26
CA MET A 19 3.95 1.17 -13.89
C MET A 19 3.26 2.54 -13.96
N ARG A 20 3.99 3.62 -13.69
CA ARG A 20 3.49 5.01 -13.76
C ARG A 20 3.30 5.53 -15.18
N LYS A 21 3.79 4.83 -16.21
CA LYS A 21 3.62 5.27 -17.59
C LYS A 21 2.15 5.34 -17.97
N LYS A 22 1.75 6.44 -18.61
CA LYS A 22 0.38 6.69 -19.09
C LYS A 22 -0.12 5.62 -20.04
N ASP A 23 0.77 5.09 -20.87
CA ASP A 23 0.51 4.11 -21.91
C ASP A 23 0.64 2.65 -21.43
N ALA A 24 0.86 2.43 -20.14
CA ALA A 24 0.89 1.09 -19.57
C ALA A 24 -0.47 0.41 -19.75
N SER A 25 -0.49 -0.71 -20.47
CA SER A 25 -1.69 -1.52 -20.64
C SER A 25 -2.12 -2.14 -19.31
N THR A 26 -3.39 -2.51 -19.17
CA THR A 26 -3.90 -3.23 -17.99
C THR A 26 -3.08 -4.48 -17.67
N ASN A 27 -2.69 -5.24 -18.70
CA ASN A 27 -1.85 -6.43 -18.53
C ASN A 27 -0.47 -6.06 -17.97
N THR A 28 0.19 -5.06 -18.55
CA THR A 28 1.49 -4.58 -18.07
C THR A 28 1.39 -4.07 -16.62
N PHE A 29 0.34 -3.31 -16.31
CA PHE A 29 0.10 -2.78 -14.98
C PHE A 29 -0.06 -3.92 -13.95
N ARG A 30 -0.92 -4.92 -14.23
CA ARG A 30 -1.13 -6.07 -13.34
C ARG A 30 0.14 -6.87 -13.11
N ARG A 31 0.92 -7.12 -14.18
CA ARG A 31 2.19 -7.82 -14.08
C ARG A 31 3.19 -7.06 -13.20
N LEU A 32 3.36 -5.75 -13.43
CA LEU A 32 4.27 -4.92 -12.64
C LEU A 32 3.82 -4.81 -11.18
N LEU A 33 2.51 -4.72 -10.93
CA LEU A 33 1.93 -4.73 -9.59
C LEU A 33 2.28 -6.01 -8.83
N ASN A 34 2.13 -7.16 -9.48
CA ASN A 34 2.47 -8.46 -8.90
C ASN A 34 3.98 -8.58 -8.61
N GLU A 35 4.83 -8.17 -9.56
CA GLU A 35 6.28 -8.17 -9.40
C GLU A 35 6.74 -7.24 -8.26
N LEU A 36 6.19 -6.03 -8.17
CA LEU A 36 6.44 -5.09 -7.08
C LEU A 36 6.01 -5.66 -5.73
N ALA A 37 4.80 -6.23 -5.68
CA ALA A 37 4.28 -6.84 -4.47
C ALA A 37 5.16 -8.00 -3.97
N SER A 38 5.72 -8.80 -4.86
CA SER A 38 6.67 -9.85 -4.51
C SER A 38 7.97 -9.29 -3.89
N LEU A 39 8.51 -8.22 -4.45
CA LEU A 39 9.69 -7.54 -3.90
C LEU A 39 9.40 -6.89 -2.54
N MET A 40 8.21 -6.29 -2.38
CA MET A 40 7.78 -5.70 -1.12
C MET A 40 7.50 -6.75 -0.06
N ALA A 41 7.02 -7.95 -0.43
CA ALA A 41 6.86 -9.07 0.49
C ALA A 41 8.19 -9.47 1.12
N TYR A 42 9.25 -9.54 0.32
CA TYR A 42 10.60 -9.81 0.81
C TYR A 42 11.06 -8.78 1.84
N GLU A 43 10.82 -7.50 1.60
CA GLU A 43 11.23 -6.45 2.53
C GLU A 43 10.38 -6.40 3.82
N VAL A 44 9.07 -6.52 3.71
CA VAL A 44 8.19 -6.44 4.90
C VAL A 44 8.33 -7.65 5.82
N THR A 45 8.92 -8.73 5.34
CA THR A 45 9.17 -9.96 6.13
C THR A 45 10.62 -10.08 6.62
N ARG A 46 11.47 -9.10 6.37
CA ARG A 46 12.92 -9.14 6.63
C ARG A 46 13.30 -9.43 8.09
N ASP A 47 12.52 -8.98 9.03
CA ASP A 47 12.76 -9.07 10.47
C ASP A 47 11.92 -10.18 11.16
N MET A 48 11.37 -11.10 10.38
CA MET A 48 10.63 -12.21 10.96
C MET A 48 11.56 -13.12 11.77
N PRO A 49 11.14 -13.53 12.98
CA PRO A 49 11.93 -14.41 13.81
C PRO A 49 12.08 -15.79 13.17
N LEU A 50 13.25 -16.39 13.36
CA LEU A 50 13.55 -17.74 12.92
C LEU A 50 13.76 -18.65 14.13
N GLN A 51 13.31 -19.90 14.02
CA GLN A 51 13.56 -20.97 14.98
C GLN A 51 14.45 -22.05 14.37
N ASP A 52 15.19 -22.74 15.23
CA ASP A 52 15.98 -23.90 14.87
C ASP A 52 15.09 -25.15 14.79
N VAL A 53 15.22 -25.90 13.70
CA VAL A 53 14.52 -27.16 13.50
C VAL A 53 15.49 -28.22 12.97
N GLN A 54 15.34 -29.45 13.47
CA GLN A 54 16.08 -30.59 12.92
C GLN A 54 15.42 -31.02 11.60
N ILE A 55 16.22 -31.14 10.57
CA ILE A 55 15.80 -31.61 9.26
C ILE A 55 16.73 -32.74 8.79
N GLU A 56 16.21 -33.65 7.97
CA GLU A 56 16.99 -34.62 7.22
C GLU A 56 17.27 -34.10 5.81
N THR A 57 18.54 -34.06 5.45
CA THR A 57 18.98 -33.82 4.07
C THR A 57 19.22 -35.17 3.39
N PRO A 58 19.43 -35.23 2.08
CA PRO A 58 19.76 -36.48 1.42
C PRO A 58 21.09 -37.16 1.90
N LEU A 59 21.92 -36.41 2.66
CA LEU A 59 23.23 -36.88 3.09
C LEU A 59 23.32 -37.08 4.59
N GLU A 60 22.72 -36.16 5.39
CA GLU A 60 22.81 -36.19 6.86
C GLU A 60 21.70 -35.36 7.53
N THR A 61 21.50 -35.60 8.82
CA THR A 61 20.65 -34.75 9.65
C THR A 61 21.37 -33.45 10.01
N MET A 62 20.66 -32.30 9.89
CA MET A 62 21.22 -31.00 10.26
C MET A 62 20.20 -30.11 10.96
N THR A 63 20.71 -29.07 11.64
CA THR A 63 19.86 -27.99 12.15
C THR A 63 19.65 -26.91 11.07
N GLY A 64 18.40 -26.73 10.65
CA GLY A 64 18.00 -25.69 9.71
C GLY A 64 17.25 -24.55 10.42
N LYS A 65 16.99 -23.43 9.69
CA LYS A 65 16.22 -22.29 10.15
C LYS A 65 14.87 -22.27 9.47
N MET A 66 13.79 -22.11 10.24
CA MET A 66 12.43 -21.89 9.74
C MET A 66 11.82 -20.65 10.41
N ILE A 67 10.86 -20.02 9.73
CA ILE A 67 10.12 -18.90 10.33
C ILE A 67 9.42 -19.39 11.59
N ASP A 68 9.64 -18.67 12.70
CA ASP A 68 9.03 -18.96 13.99
C ASP A 68 7.57 -18.54 14.03
N GLY A 69 6.78 -19.27 14.82
CA GLY A 69 5.41 -18.96 15.13
C GLY A 69 4.40 -19.40 14.06
N LYS A 70 3.19 -18.83 14.15
CA LYS A 70 2.11 -19.12 13.20
C LYS A 70 2.29 -18.38 11.89
N LYS A 71 1.69 -18.93 10.83
CA LYS A 71 1.72 -18.35 9.48
C LYS A 71 1.21 -16.91 9.50
N LEU A 72 1.88 -16.04 8.72
CA LEU A 72 1.46 -14.69 8.41
C LEU A 72 0.01 -14.65 7.90
N VAL A 73 -0.64 -13.51 8.12
CA VAL A 73 -1.91 -13.18 7.50
C VAL A 73 -1.72 -11.96 6.60
N PHE A 74 -1.93 -12.12 5.31
CA PHE A 74 -2.08 -10.99 4.41
C PHE A 74 -3.54 -10.56 4.40
N VAL A 75 -3.79 -9.28 4.65
CA VAL A 75 -5.13 -8.70 4.65
C VAL A 75 -5.25 -7.68 3.54
N SER A 76 -6.07 -7.99 2.55
CA SER A 76 -6.34 -7.09 1.42
C SER A 76 -7.49 -6.15 1.74
N ILE A 77 -7.26 -4.84 1.55
CA ILE A 77 -8.34 -3.87 1.49
C ILE A 77 -8.95 -3.96 0.09
N LEU A 78 -10.18 -4.46 0.03
CA LEU A 78 -10.89 -4.67 -1.21
C LEU A 78 -11.29 -3.31 -1.85
N ARG A 79 -11.22 -3.22 -3.14
CA ARG A 79 -10.87 -4.22 -4.18
C ARG A 79 -9.39 -4.20 -4.56
N ALA A 80 -8.76 -3.02 -4.48
CA ALA A 80 -7.44 -2.73 -5.05
C ALA A 80 -6.30 -3.55 -4.41
N GLY A 81 -6.39 -3.84 -3.11
CA GLY A 81 -5.41 -4.64 -2.39
C GLY A 81 -5.19 -6.05 -2.93
N ASN A 82 -6.17 -6.64 -3.65
CA ASN A 82 -6.02 -7.97 -4.21
C ASN A 82 -4.85 -8.09 -5.20
N GLY A 83 -4.56 -7.03 -5.95
CA GLY A 83 -3.44 -7.06 -6.88
C GLY A 83 -2.07 -7.16 -6.19
N ILE A 84 -1.94 -6.60 -4.98
CA ILE A 84 -0.74 -6.76 -4.14
C ILE A 84 -0.74 -8.13 -3.47
N LEU A 85 -1.89 -8.57 -2.97
CA LEU A 85 -2.04 -9.85 -2.29
C LEU A 85 -1.50 -11.01 -3.12
N GLU A 86 -1.84 -11.07 -4.41
CA GLU A 86 -1.38 -12.13 -5.32
C GLU A 86 0.15 -12.18 -5.40
N GLY A 87 0.81 -11.03 -5.55
CA GLY A 87 2.27 -10.95 -5.61
C GLY A 87 2.95 -11.35 -4.30
N MET A 88 2.35 -11.02 -3.15
CA MET A 88 2.87 -11.43 -1.85
C MET A 88 2.73 -12.93 -1.61
N LEU A 89 1.63 -13.53 -2.05
CA LEU A 89 1.39 -14.97 -1.93
C LEU A 89 2.37 -15.79 -2.79
N ASN A 90 2.91 -15.23 -3.88
CA ASN A 90 3.97 -15.90 -4.66
C ASN A 90 5.25 -16.12 -3.84
N VAL A 91 5.54 -15.21 -2.89
CA VAL A 91 6.72 -15.28 -2.02
C VAL A 91 6.42 -16.07 -0.74
N VAL A 92 5.23 -15.90 -0.17
CA VAL A 92 4.80 -16.56 1.08
C VAL A 92 3.52 -17.35 0.84
N PRO A 93 3.55 -18.44 0.07
CA PRO A 93 2.33 -19.19 -0.32
C PRO A 93 1.62 -19.84 0.87
N GLY A 94 2.32 -20.05 1.97
CA GLY A 94 1.74 -20.58 3.21
C GLY A 94 0.99 -19.55 4.06
N ALA A 95 1.01 -18.26 3.71
CA ALA A 95 0.27 -17.24 4.46
C ALA A 95 -1.24 -17.50 4.43
N ARG A 96 -1.91 -17.09 5.50
CA ARG A 96 -3.37 -17.01 5.51
C ARG A 96 -3.83 -15.71 4.87
N VAL A 97 -5.07 -15.67 4.43
CA VAL A 97 -5.65 -14.50 3.76
C VAL A 97 -6.87 -14.01 4.51
N GLY A 98 -6.93 -12.70 4.71
CA GLY A 98 -8.10 -11.98 5.17
C GLY A 98 -8.49 -10.88 4.19
N HIS A 99 -9.73 -10.44 4.25
CA HIS A 99 -10.23 -9.35 3.42
C HIS A 99 -11.05 -8.37 4.25
N VAL A 100 -10.82 -7.07 4.00
CA VAL A 100 -11.64 -5.98 4.51
C VAL A 100 -12.22 -5.24 3.32
N GLY A 101 -13.53 -5.30 3.16
CA GLY A 101 -14.26 -4.56 2.14
C GLY A 101 -14.76 -3.24 2.70
N LEU A 102 -14.27 -2.13 2.15
CA LEU A 102 -14.69 -0.78 2.51
C LEU A 102 -15.12 -0.03 1.28
N TYR A 103 -16.21 0.73 1.37
CA TYR A 103 -16.53 1.75 0.40
C TYR A 103 -16.70 3.10 1.08
N ARG A 104 -16.49 4.16 0.34
CA ARG A 104 -16.71 5.51 0.82
C ARG A 104 -18.18 5.86 0.59
N ASP A 105 -18.90 6.16 1.67
CA ASP A 105 -20.26 6.67 1.54
C ASP A 105 -20.25 7.98 0.74
N PRO A 106 -21.03 8.08 -0.36
CA PRO A 106 -20.97 9.23 -1.25
C PRO A 106 -21.49 10.53 -0.61
N LYS A 107 -22.25 10.47 0.47
CA LYS A 107 -22.82 11.63 1.14
C LYS A 107 -21.94 12.10 2.31
N THR A 108 -21.47 11.16 3.13
CA THR A 108 -20.72 11.46 4.34
C THR A 108 -19.21 11.37 4.16
N LEU A 109 -18.73 10.77 3.06
CA LEU A 109 -17.33 10.48 2.78
C LEU A 109 -16.66 9.56 3.83
N VAL A 110 -17.45 8.97 4.71
CA VAL A 110 -16.98 8.04 5.73
C VAL A 110 -16.77 6.66 5.11
N ALA A 111 -15.72 5.96 5.56
CA ALA A 111 -15.50 4.57 5.17
C ALA A 111 -16.55 3.66 5.82
N VAL A 112 -17.28 2.91 5.01
CA VAL A 112 -18.30 1.95 5.44
C VAL A 112 -17.82 0.55 5.14
N GLU A 113 -17.80 -0.31 6.17
CA GLU A 113 -17.48 -1.72 6.01
C GLU A 113 -18.67 -2.48 5.39
N TYR A 114 -18.41 -3.24 4.35
CA TYR A 114 -19.40 -4.15 3.74
C TYR A 114 -18.94 -5.61 3.74
N TYR A 115 -17.68 -5.87 4.04
CA TYR A 115 -17.14 -7.22 4.10
C TYR A 115 -15.96 -7.29 5.07
N PHE A 116 -16.01 -8.27 5.97
CA PHE A 116 -14.90 -8.57 6.88
C PHE A 116 -14.79 -10.08 7.04
N LYS A 117 -13.70 -10.65 6.57
CA LYS A 117 -13.42 -12.07 6.69
C LYS A 117 -11.97 -12.29 7.06
N MET A 118 -11.76 -12.86 8.25
CA MET A 118 -10.44 -13.14 8.80
C MET A 118 -10.29 -14.62 9.13
N PRO A 119 -9.04 -15.15 9.11
CA PRO A 119 -8.73 -16.45 9.71
C PRO A 119 -9.09 -16.47 11.20
N GLN A 120 -9.25 -17.66 11.76
CA GLN A 120 -9.30 -17.83 13.20
C GLN A 120 -7.93 -17.58 13.84
N ASP A 121 -7.88 -17.46 15.18
CA ASP A 121 -6.62 -17.34 15.95
C ASP A 121 -5.74 -16.13 15.54
N MET A 122 -6.37 -14.99 15.24
CA MET A 122 -5.67 -13.76 14.86
C MET A 122 -4.70 -13.28 15.96
N GLN A 123 -4.98 -13.56 17.24
CA GLN A 123 -4.16 -13.15 18.40
C GLN A 123 -2.73 -13.72 18.36
N GLU A 124 -2.52 -14.80 17.64
CA GLU A 124 -1.22 -15.45 17.52
C GLU A 124 -0.52 -15.14 16.20
N ARG A 125 -1.05 -14.20 15.40
CA ARG A 125 -0.58 -13.95 14.04
C ARG A 125 -0.08 -12.53 13.83
N ASP A 126 0.96 -12.44 13.04
CA ASP A 126 1.40 -11.18 12.46
C ASP A 126 0.59 -10.88 11.19
N ILE A 127 0.09 -9.65 11.08
CA ILE A 127 -0.72 -9.20 9.94
C ILE A 127 0.10 -8.25 9.06
N VAL A 128 -0.04 -8.43 7.76
CA VAL A 128 0.39 -7.45 6.76
C VAL A 128 -0.84 -7.00 5.97
N VAL A 129 -1.27 -5.77 6.21
CA VAL A 129 -2.37 -5.13 5.49
C VAL A 129 -1.85 -4.56 4.19
N VAL A 130 -2.56 -4.79 3.09
CA VAL A 130 -2.13 -4.35 1.76
C VAL A 130 -3.20 -3.51 1.05
N ASP A 131 -2.77 -2.34 0.57
CA ASP A 131 -3.54 -1.45 -0.29
C ASP A 131 -2.58 -0.68 -1.20
N PRO A 132 -2.75 -0.63 -2.52
CA PRO A 132 -1.79 0.01 -3.41
C PRO A 132 -1.58 1.50 -3.15
N MET A 133 -2.53 2.20 -2.56
CA MET A 133 -2.46 3.65 -2.41
C MET A 133 -2.91 4.13 -1.03
N LEU A 134 -1.99 4.71 -0.27
CA LEU A 134 -2.28 5.43 0.97
C LEU A 134 -2.43 6.93 0.65
N ALA A 135 -3.59 7.33 0.12
CA ALA A 135 -3.85 8.72 -0.29
C ALA A 135 -4.27 9.60 0.89
N THR A 136 -5.54 9.57 1.29
CA THR A 136 -6.03 10.30 2.48
C THR A 136 -5.82 9.52 3.78
N GLY A 137 -5.60 8.21 3.69
CA GLY A 137 -5.46 7.31 4.82
C GLY A 137 -6.77 6.81 5.45
N ASN A 138 -7.92 7.38 5.11
CA ASN A 138 -9.18 7.05 5.77
C ASN A 138 -9.56 5.56 5.69
N SER A 139 -9.43 4.93 4.52
CA SER A 139 -9.71 3.50 4.36
C SER A 139 -8.69 2.64 5.12
N ALA A 140 -7.42 3.05 5.13
CA ALA A 140 -6.38 2.35 5.86
C ALA A 140 -6.61 2.44 7.38
N VAL A 141 -6.98 3.62 7.88
CA VAL A 141 -7.34 3.83 9.30
C VAL A 141 -8.51 2.93 9.66
N ALA A 142 -9.64 3.00 8.94
CA ALA A 142 -10.82 2.19 9.23
C ALA A 142 -10.53 0.67 9.17
N ALA A 143 -9.73 0.23 8.20
CA ALA A 143 -9.34 -1.17 8.11
C ALA A 143 -8.50 -1.63 9.32
N VAL A 144 -7.53 -0.81 9.74
CA VAL A 144 -6.66 -1.13 10.88
C VAL A 144 -7.42 -1.04 12.21
N ASP A 145 -8.33 -0.07 12.39
CA ASP A 145 -9.23 -0.03 13.54
C ASP A 145 -9.98 -1.36 13.67
N ARG A 146 -10.59 -1.80 12.58
CA ARG A 146 -11.36 -3.05 12.56
C ARG A 146 -10.49 -4.28 12.81
N LEU A 147 -9.27 -4.31 12.31
CA LEU A 147 -8.32 -5.40 12.53
C LEU A 147 -7.82 -5.44 13.97
N LYS A 148 -7.62 -4.30 14.62
CA LYS A 148 -7.21 -4.23 16.04
C LYS A 148 -8.24 -4.85 17.00
N GLU A 149 -9.53 -4.87 16.61
CA GLU A 149 -10.56 -5.58 17.39
C GLU A 149 -10.31 -7.10 17.47
N THR A 150 -9.64 -7.68 16.48
CA THR A 150 -9.24 -9.10 16.47
C THR A 150 -8.02 -9.39 17.36
N ARG A 151 -7.39 -8.34 17.93
CA ARG A 151 -6.22 -8.39 18.82
C ARG A 151 -5.05 -9.18 18.23
N PRO A 152 -4.56 -8.84 17.02
CA PRO A 152 -3.45 -9.57 16.41
C PRO A 152 -2.15 -9.32 17.17
N LYS A 153 -1.16 -10.21 16.96
CA LYS A 153 0.17 -10.10 17.55
C LYS A 153 0.90 -8.84 17.08
N SER A 154 0.83 -8.54 15.79
CA SER A 154 1.33 -7.29 15.19
C SER A 154 0.59 -6.95 13.92
N ILE A 155 0.66 -5.67 13.51
CA ILE A 155 0.13 -5.19 12.23
C ILE A 155 1.23 -4.39 11.53
N ARG A 156 1.40 -4.62 10.23
CA ARG A 156 2.21 -3.83 9.31
C ARG A 156 1.33 -3.40 8.14
N PHE A 157 1.56 -2.22 7.61
CA PHE A 157 0.81 -1.70 6.46
C PHE A 157 1.74 -1.57 5.25
N VAL A 158 1.31 -2.05 4.10
CA VAL A 158 2.08 -2.01 2.85
C VAL A 158 1.28 -1.30 1.79
N SER A 159 1.89 -0.27 1.17
CA SER A 159 1.35 0.41 -0.01
C SER A 159 2.44 0.64 -1.05
N LEU A 160 2.05 0.73 -2.33
CA LEU A 160 3.02 1.12 -3.37
C LEU A 160 3.31 2.60 -3.30
N LEU A 161 2.28 3.41 -3.14
CA LEU A 161 2.37 4.86 -3.06
C LEU A 161 1.72 5.34 -1.78
N ALA A 162 2.40 6.23 -1.06
CA ALA A 162 1.86 6.90 0.12
C ALA A 162 1.96 8.43 -0.04
N ALA A 163 0.86 9.12 0.20
CA ALA A 163 0.85 10.58 0.30
C ALA A 163 1.23 11.02 1.73
N PRO A 164 1.92 12.14 1.90
CA PRO A 164 2.27 12.66 3.22
C PRO A 164 1.05 12.87 4.12
N GLU A 165 -0.05 13.35 3.55
CA GLU A 165 -1.31 13.55 4.26
C GLU A 165 -1.88 12.22 4.76
N GLY A 166 -1.82 11.18 3.92
CA GLY A 166 -2.26 9.84 4.26
C GLY A 166 -1.40 9.23 5.37
N LEU A 167 -0.08 9.38 5.29
CA LEU A 167 0.84 8.96 6.35
C LEU A 167 0.59 9.69 7.66
N LYS A 168 0.41 11.01 7.59
CA LYS A 168 0.10 11.83 8.78
C LYS A 168 -1.20 11.40 9.43
N ASN A 169 -2.26 11.24 8.64
CA ASN A 169 -3.56 10.78 9.13
C ASN A 169 -3.46 9.38 9.72
N PHE A 170 -2.85 8.44 8.99
CA PHE A 170 -2.69 7.06 9.43
C PHE A 170 -1.90 6.97 10.75
N HIS A 171 -0.77 7.66 10.86
CA HIS A 171 0.05 7.63 12.07
C HIS A 171 -0.55 8.41 13.25
N ALA A 172 -1.45 9.37 13.00
CA ALA A 172 -2.21 10.02 14.08
C ALA A 172 -3.14 9.03 14.80
N HIS A 173 -3.69 8.04 14.07
CA HIS A 173 -4.59 7.01 14.61
C HIS A 173 -3.85 5.72 15.00
N HIS A 174 -2.81 5.36 14.26
CA HIS A 174 -2.05 4.13 14.43
C HIS A 174 -0.53 4.38 14.48
N PRO A 175 -0.03 5.04 15.54
CA PRO A 175 1.40 5.32 15.68
C PRO A 175 2.25 4.05 15.91
N ASP A 176 1.61 2.94 16.25
CA ASP A 176 2.19 1.63 16.51
C ASP A 176 2.31 0.75 15.26
N VAL A 177 1.73 1.17 14.13
CA VAL A 177 1.73 0.38 12.90
C VAL A 177 2.75 0.94 11.92
N PRO A 178 3.86 0.21 11.62
CA PRO A 178 4.82 0.64 10.62
C PRO A 178 4.23 0.55 9.20
N VAL A 179 4.58 1.53 8.36
CA VAL A 179 4.18 1.61 6.96
C VAL A 179 5.38 1.32 6.06
N TYR A 180 5.24 0.37 5.16
CA TYR A 180 6.18 0.02 4.11
C TYR A 180 5.67 0.53 2.77
N THR A 181 6.45 1.33 2.07
CA THR A 181 6.01 1.92 0.80
C THR A 181 7.16 2.03 -0.20
N ALA A 182 6.85 1.92 -1.49
CA ALA A 182 7.83 2.05 -2.55
C ALA A 182 8.14 3.51 -2.91
N ALA A 183 7.25 4.44 -2.61
CA ALA A 183 7.49 5.87 -2.79
C ALA A 183 6.68 6.74 -1.82
N VAL A 184 7.37 7.73 -1.25
CA VAL A 184 6.81 8.83 -0.46
C VAL A 184 7.55 10.10 -0.85
N ASP A 185 7.23 11.23 -0.26
CA ASP A 185 7.88 12.56 -0.34
C ASP A 185 9.40 12.59 -0.02
N ARG A 186 10.07 11.46 -0.06
CA ARG A 186 11.50 11.31 0.19
C ARG A 186 12.39 12.02 -0.85
N LEU A 187 11.81 12.48 -1.94
CA LEU A 187 12.52 13.29 -2.92
C LEU A 187 13.16 14.54 -2.29
N LYS A 188 12.54 15.11 -1.23
CA LYS A 188 13.14 16.22 -0.47
C LYS A 188 14.21 15.78 0.52
N GLU A 189 14.07 14.59 1.12
CA GLU A 189 15.04 14.06 2.08
C GLU A 189 16.37 13.68 1.41
N THR A 190 16.34 13.20 0.17
CA THR A 190 17.54 12.84 -0.61
C THR A 190 18.31 14.05 -1.13
N LYS A 191 17.83 15.30 -0.87
CA LYS A 191 18.40 16.54 -1.38
C LYS A 191 18.72 16.47 -2.89
N PRO A 192 17.76 16.06 -3.73
CA PRO A 192 18.00 15.97 -5.16
C PRO A 192 18.35 17.37 -5.72
N ARG A 193 19.03 17.42 -6.86
CA ARG A 193 19.37 18.66 -7.52
C ARG A 193 18.14 19.51 -7.88
N SER A 194 17.02 18.87 -8.16
CA SER A 194 15.72 19.50 -8.35
C SER A 194 14.60 18.51 -8.11
N ILE A 195 13.45 18.99 -7.63
CA ILE A 195 12.21 18.24 -7.53
C ILE A 195 11.20 18.88 -8.46
N ARG A 196 10.45 18.06 -9.21
CA ARG A 196 9.35 18.50 -10.06
C ARG A 196 8.15 17.59 -9.83
N PHE A 197 7.01 18.18 -9.53
CA PHE A 197 5.77 17.41 -9.44
C PHE A 197 5.11 17.39 -10.82
N VAL A 198 4.84 16.19 -11.32
CA VAL A 198 4.19 16.01 -12.63
C VAL A 198 2.90 15.22 -12.43
N SER A 199 1.79 15.79 -12.83
CA SER A 199 0.48 15.12 -12.85
C SER A 199 -0.12 15.15 -14.26
N LEU A 200 -0.99 14.19 -14.55
CA LEU A 200 -1.74 14.17 -15.81
C LEU A 200 -2.85 15.20 -15.79
N VAL A 201 -3.61 15.17 -14.71
CA VAL A 201 -4.74 16.09 -14.49
C VAL A 201 -4.67 16.58 -13.06
N SER A 202 -4.88 17.86 -12.88
CA SER A 202 -4.93 18.51 -11.56
C SER A 202 -6.23 19.28 -11.43
N ALA A 203 -6.69 19.45 -10.20
CA ALA A 203 -7.71 20.43 -9.85
C ALA A 203 -7.06 21.63 -9.14
N PRO A 204 -7.64 22.82 -9.22
CA PRO A 204 -7.13 24.03 -8.56
C PRO A 204 -6.90 23.83 -7.06
N GLU A 205 -7.78 23.10 -6.39
CA GLU A 205 -7.70 22.80 -4.95
C GLU A 205 -6.47 21.95 -4.62
N GLY A 206 -6.17 20.93 -5.46
CA GLY A 206 -4.99 20.08 -5.31
C GLY A 206 -3.68 20.85 -5.54
N ILE A 207 -3.67 21.74 -6.53
CA ILE A 207 -2.53 22.64 -6.80
C ILE A 207 -2.29 23.56 -5.61
N ALA A 208 -3.37 24.18 -5.07
CA ALA A 208 -3.27 25.08 -3.91
C ALA A 208 -2.71 24.36 -2.67
N GLN A 209 -3.16 23.13 -2.41
CA GLN A 209 -2.64 22.32 -1.31
C GLN A 209 -1.16 21.98 -1.49
N MET A 210 -0.76 21.59 -2.70
CA MET A 210 0.63 21.29 -3.00
C MET A 210 1.53 22.53 -2.83
N GLN A 211 1.11 23.68 -3.33
CA GLN A 211 1.84 24.94 -3.21
C GLN A 211 1.92 25.43 -1.75
N LYS A 212 0.88 25.18 -0.95
CA LYS A 212 0.88 25.53 0.48
C LYS A 212 1.94 24.76 1.28
N HIS A 213 2.12 23.47 0.99
CA HIS A 213 3.03 22.61 1.75
C HIS A 213 4.43 22.51 1.12
N HIS A 214 4.52 22.69 -0.20
CA HIS A 214 5.74 22.58 -0.99
C HIS A 214 5.87 23.72 -2.01
N PRO A 215 5.98 24.97 -1.56
CA PRO A 215 6.01 26.14 -2.45
C PRO A 215 7.23 26.17 -3.38
N ASP A 216 8.26 25.43 -3.03
CA ASP A 216 9.53 25.32 -3.76
C ASP A 216 9.51 24.25 -4.87
N VAL A 217 8.44 23.48 -4.98
CA VAL A 217 8.32 22.39 -5.98
C VAL A 217 7.48 22.84 -7.16
N PRO A 218 8.09 22.99 -8.38
CA PRO A 218 7.34 23.30 -9.58
C PRO A 218 6.34 22.18 -9.91
N ILE A 219 5.12 22.56 -10.23
CA ILE A 219 4.06 21.66 -10.63
C ILE A 219 3.95 21.70 -12.15
N PHE A 220 4.05 20.54 -12.80
CA PHE A 220 3.80 20.32 -14.21
C PHE A 220 2.58 19.43 -14.35
N THR A 221 1.54 19.92 -15.00
CA THR A 221 0.34 19.14 -15.25
C THR A 221 -0.04 19.25 -16.73
N ALA A 222 -0.52 18.15 -17.30
CA ALA A 222 -0.97 18.15 -18.70
C ALA A 222 -2.30 18.90 -18.85
N ALA A 223 -3.13 18.89 -17.80
CA ALA A 223 -4.37 19.66 -17.74
C ALA A 223 -4.65 20.12 -16.31
N ILE A 224 -5.23 21.30 -16.20
CA ILE A 224 -5.89 21.76 -14.97
C ILE A 224 -7.38 21.72 -15.28
N ASP A 225 -8.07 20.79 -14.66
CA ASP A 225 -9.49 20.65 -14.78
C ASP A 225 -10.21 21.59 -13.82
N ARG A 226 -11.52 21.75 -14.04
CA ARG A 226 -12.28 22.85 -13.46
C ARG A 226 -12.28 22.85 -11.93
N GLU A 227 -12.49 21.70 -11.30
CA GLU A 227 -12.74 21.61 -9.86
C GLU A 227 -12.67 20.16 -9.34
N LEU A 228 -12.76 19.99 -8.03
CA LEU A 228 -13.18 18.73 -7.40
C LEU A 228 -14.70 18.75 -7.23
N ASN A 229 -15.35 17.62 -7.54
CA ASN A 229 -16.75 17.44 -7.21
C ASN A 229 -16.95 17.09 -5.72
N ASP A 230 -18.20 16.98 -5.28
CA ASP A 230 -18.58 16.65 -3.89
C ASP A 230 -18.03 15.28 -3.40
N HIS A 231 -17.58 14.44 -4.31
CA HIS A 231 -16.97 13.13 -4.02
C HIS A 231 -15.44 13.16 -4.03
N GLY A 232 -14.83 14.33 -4.25
CA GLY A 232 -13.38 14.51 -4.31
C GLY A 232 -12.73 13.98 -5.59
N TYR A 233 -13.51 13.82 -6.67
CA TYR A 233 -12.98 13.51 -8.00
C TYR A 233 -12.75 14.79 -8.79
N ILE A 234 -11.68 14.79 -9.57
CA ILE A 234 -11.38 15.87 -10.52
C ILE A 234 -12.44 15.86 -11.65
N VAL A 235 -12.98 17.03 -12.00
CA VAL A 235 -13.99 17.22 -13.04
C VAL A 235 -13.44 18.15 -14.13
N PRO A 236 -13.44 17.71 -15.40
CA PRO A 236 -13.92 16.45 -15.99
C PRO A 236 -13.09 15.21 -15.65
N GLY A 237 -11.82 15.34 -15.30
CA GLY A 237 -10.97 14.30 -14.74
C GLY A 237 -10.80 13.03 -15.56
N LEU A 238 -10.37 11.97 -14.87
CA LEU A 238 -10.13 10.64 -15.46
C LEU A 238 -11.03 9.55 -14.85
N GLY A 239 -11.96 9.93 -13.97
CA GLY A 239 -12.80 8.99 -13.24
C GLY A 239 -12.05 8.24 -12.13
N ASP A 240 -12.58 7.11 -11.70
CA ASP A 240 -11.96 6.26 -10.69
C ASP A 240 -10.82 5.45 -11.29
N ALA A 241 -9.61 5.64 -10.75
CA ALA A 241 -8.43 4.91 -11.21
C ALA A 241 -8.55 3.39 -10.94
N GLY A 242 -9.22 3.01 -9.85
CA GLY A 242 -9.47 1.61 -9.52
C GLY A 242 -10.39 0.95 -10.53
N ASP A 243 -11.50 1.59 -10.87
CA ASP A 243 -12.44 1.08 -11.87
C ASP A 243 -11.78 0.92 -13.24
N ARG A 244 -10.93 1.87 -13.62
CA ARG A 244 -10.19 1.79 -14.89
C ARG A 244 -9.11 0.71 -14.89
N ILE A 245 -8.45 0.46 -13.75
CA ILE A 245 -7.46 -0.62 -13.62
C ILE A 245 -8.13 -1.98 -13.77
N TYR A 246 -9.30 -2.15 -13.17
CA TYR A 246 -9.99 -3.44 -13.16
C TYR A 246 -11.00 -3.61 -14.29
N GLY A 247 -11.24 -2.57 -15.08
CA GLY A 247 -12.23 -2.61 -16.17
C GLY A 247 -13.65 -2.80 -15.64
N THR A 248 -13.97 -2.21 -14.48
CA THR A 248 -15.27 -2.36 -13.80
C THR A 248 -16.29 -1.28 -14.21
N LYS A 249 -15.98 -0.46 -15.22
CA LYS A 249 -16.91 0.35 -16.00
C LYS A 249 -16.51 0.40 -17.45
#